data_53b4f16c5af7a528c4de56e6bd739511
#
_entry.id   53b4f16c5af7a528c4de56e6bd739511
#
_cell.length_a   1.000
_cell.length_b   1.000
_cell.length_c   1.000
_cell.angle_alpha   90.00
_cell.angle_beta   90.00
_cell.angle_gamma   90.00
#
_symmetry.space_group_name_H-M   'P 1'
#
loop_
_entity.id
_entity.type
_entity.pdbx_description
1 polymer ?
#
loop_
_entity_poly.entity_id
_entity_poly.type
_entity_poly.pdbx_seq_one_letter_code
_entity_poly.pdbx_strand_id
1 'polypeptide(L)'
;MTKVTFVVFALLATPVIAQDTTKLVYFPAEQMDVELHKLPLNSIGESEINLIERTPGHAAILLRRTAPGKAEVHEHQADVWYVIDGGCEFVTGGTVVSGAPESPGEIRGTSISGGEAHHLAKGDFIRVPAGVPHWVKKIEGKEIVYIVVKYAAK
;
A
#
# COMPACT_ATOMS: atom_id res chain seq x y z
N MET A 1 8.59 -48.50 24.69
CA MET A 1 9.29 -47.93 23.53
C MET A 1 8.26 -47.22 22.66
N THR A 2 8.13 -45.92 22.85
CA THR A 2 7.10 -45.11 22.16
C THR A 2 7.71 -44.54 20.86
N LYS A 3 7.11 -44.94 19.73
CA LYS A 3 7.55 -44.46 18.41
C LYS A 3 7.01 -43.04 18.18
N VAL A 4 7.90 -42.06 18.07
CA VAL A 4 7.58 -40.68 17.68
C VAL A 4 7.58 -40.65 16.15
N THR A 5 6.40 -40.43 15.57
CA THR A 5 6.26 -40.24 14.13
C THR A 5 6.42 -38.77 13.81
N PHE A 6 7.49 -38.39 13.14
CA PHE A 6 7.67 -37.04 12.60
C PHE A 6 6.84 -36.88 11.33
N VAL A 7 5.87 -35.97 11.38
CA VAL A 7 5.14 -35.53 10.19
C VAL A 7 5.92 -34.34 9.59
N VAL A 8 6.56 -34.59 8.45
CA VAL A 8 7.22 -33.54 7.68
C VAL A 8 6.17 -32.83 6.85
N PHE A 9 5.82 -31.60 7.22
CA PHE A 9 5.02 -30.74 6.36
C PHE A 9 5.91 -30.22 5.22
N ALA A 10 5.73 -30.74 4.02
CA ALA A 10 6.30 -30.16 2.82
C ALA A 10 5.57 -28.84 2.52
N LEU A 11 6.25 -27.68 2.72
CA LEU A 11 5.80 -26.40 2.19
C LEU A 11 5.82 -26.52 0.65
N LEU A 12 4.66 -26.63 0.05
CA LEU A 12 4.51 -26.45 -1.39
C LEU A 12 4.71 -24.96 -1.68
N ALA A 13 5.91 -24.59 -2.12
CA ALA A 13 6.15 -23.29 -2.69
C ALA A 13 5.33 -23.19 -3.99
N THR A 14 4.27 -22.40 -3.97
CA THR A 14 3.57 -22.03 -5.20
C THR A 14 4.57 -21.24 -6.07
N PRO A 15 4.74 -21.60 -7.35
CA PRO A 15 5.62 -20.83 -8.22
C PRO A 15 5.05 -19.42 -8.32
N VAL A 16 5.83 -18.42 -7.92
CA VAL A 16 5.56 -17.03 -8.24
C VAL A 16 5.75 -16.94 -9.76
N ILE A 17 4.66 -16.89 -10.49
CA ILE A 17 4.70 -16.62 -11.93
C ILE A 17 5.09 -15.17 -12.06
N ALA A 18 6.35 -14.91 -12.43
CA ALA A 18 6.82 -13.57 -12.73
C ALA A 18 5.94 -12.99 -13.84
N GLN A 19 5.37 -11.83 -13.58
CA GLN A 19 4.58 -11.12 -14.58
C GLN A 19 5.51 -10.71 -15.72
N ASP A 20 5.12 -11.00 -16.95
CA ASP A 20 5.87 -10.60 -18.14
C ASP A 20 5.83 -9.08 -18.28
N THR A 21 6.89 -8.40 -17.84
CA THR A 21 7.01 -6.94 -17.85
C THR A 21 7.04 -6.34 -19.26
N THR A 22 7.08 -7.17 -20.31
CA THR A 22 7.03 -6.72 -21.72
C THR A 22 5.60 -6.58 -22.23
N LYS A 23 4.60 -7.09 -21.50
CA LYS A 23 3.20 -7.03 -21.92
C LYS A 23 2.56 -5.71 -21.55
N LEU A 24 1.73 -5.22 -22.49
CA LEU A 24 0.82 -4.11 -22.23
C LEU A 24 -0.14 -4.50 -21.09
N VAL A 25 -0.25 -3.64 -20.09
CA VAL A 25 -1.28 -3.72 -19.05
C VAL A 25 -2.32 -2.65 -19.35
N TYR A 26 -3.58 -3.08 -19.49
CA TYR A 26 -4.71 -2.18 -19.71
C TYR A 26 -5.88 -2.58 -18.80
N PHE A 27 -6.28 -1.66 -17.94
CA PHE A 27 -7.46 -1.80 -17.08
C PHE A 27 -8.47 -0.72 -17.47
N PRO A 28 -9.60 -1.05 -18.08
CA PRO A 28 -10.70 -0.11 -18.25
C PRO A 28 -11.18 0.44 -16.92
N ALA A 29 -11.50 1.73 -16.85
CA ALA A 29 -11.94 2.38 -15.59
C ALA A 29 -13.13 1.67 -14.94
N GLU A 30 -14.09 1.23 -15.75
CA GLU A 30 -15.25 0.46 -15.29
C GLU A 30 -14.87 -0.86 -14.60
N GLN A 31 -13.83 -1.55 -15.10
CA GLN A 31 -13.34 -2.79 -14.50
C GLN A 31 -12.57 -2.54 -13.22
N MET A 32 -11.78 -1.48 -13.15
CA MET A 32 -11.02 -1.14 -11.93
C MET A 32 -11.95 -0.97 -10.72
N ASP A 33 -13.01 -0.20 -10.88
CA ASP A 33 -13.96 0.04 -9.79
C ASP A 33 -14.70 -1.25 -9.38
N VAL A 34 -15.25 -1.97 -10.35
CA VAL A 34 -16.01 -3.20 -10.09
C VAL A 34 -15.15 -4.28 -9.44
N GLU A 35 -13.94 -4.53 -9.96
CA GLU A 35 -13.06 -5.58 -9.42
C GLU A 35 -12.55 -5.22 -8.02
N LEU A 36 -12.21 -3.95 -7.78
CA LEU A 36 -11.76 -3.50 -6.48
C LEU A 36 -12.84 -3.68 -5.39
N HIS A 37 -14.09 -3.36 -5.71
CA HIS A 37 -15.21 -3.48 -4.76
C HIS A 37 -15.69 -4.92 -4.53
N LYS A 38 -15.37 -5.87 -5.41
CA LYS A 38 -15.58 -7.30 -5.19
C LYS A 38 -14.62 -7.90 -4.17
N LEU A 39 -13.43 -7.29 -3.99
CA LEU A 39 -12.44 -7.79 -3.06
C LEU A 39 -12.88 -7.53 -1.61
N PRO A 40 -12.72 -8.53 -0.72
CA PRO A 40 -12.95 -8.32 0.69
C PRO A 40 -11.93 -7.32 1.24
N LEU A 41 -12.36 -6.52 2.21
CA LEU A 41 -11.44 -5.71 3.00
C LEU A 41 -10.62 -6.62 3.91
N ASN A 42 -9.32 -6.36 4.01
CA ASN A 42 -8.46 -7.00 4.99
C ASN A 42 -8.73 -6.50 6.41
N SER A 43 -7.99 -6.98 7.41
CA SER A 43 -8.16 -6.64 8.83
C SER A 43 -7.92 -5.16 9.17
N ILE A 44 -7.32 -4.40 8.27
CA ILE A 44 -7.05 -2.97 8.43
C ILE A 44 -7.91 -2.09 7.50
N GLY A 45 -8.96 -2.66 6.93
CA GLY A 45 -9.93 -1.92 6.13
C GLY A 45 -9.46 -1.57 4.71
N GLU A 46 -8.63 -2.40 4.11
CA GLU A 46 -8.08 -2.20 2.77
C GLU A 46 -8.44 -3.34 1.81
N SER A 47 -8.58 -3.02 0.54
CA SER A 47 -8.47 -3.94 -0.58
C SER A 47 -7.59 -3.34 -1.67
N GLU A 48 -6.88 -4.19 -2.41
CA GLU A 48 -5.92 -3.74 -3.41
C GLU A 48 -5.86 -4.63 -4.63
N ILE A 49 -5.53 -4.04 -5.77
CA ILE A 49 -5.21 -4.73 -7.02
C ILE A 49 -3.83 -4.26 -7.48
N ASN A 50 -2.91 -5.19 -7.69
CA ASN A 50 -1.65 -4.86 -8.35
C ASN A 50 -1.91 -4.62 -9.84
N LEU A 51 -1.83 -3.37 -10.26
CA LEU A 51 -1.95 -3.01 -11.68
C LEU A 51 -0.71 -3.44 -12.46
N ILE A 52 0.47 -3.38 -11.80
CA ILE A 52 1.72 -3.99 -12.26
C ILE A 52 2.34 -4.75 -11.10
N GLU A 53 3.18 -5.73 -11.42
CA GLU A 53 3.86 -6.53 -10.42
C GLU A 53 4.72 -5.67 -9.49
N ARG A 54 4.68 -5.99 -8.20
CA ARG A 54 5.54 -5.35 -7.20
C ARG A 54 6.95 -5.90 -7.30
N THR A 55 7.89 -5.01 -7.50
CA THR A 55 9.32 -5.30 -7.43
C THR A 55 9.99 -4.33 -6.45
N PRO A 56 11.24 -4.59 -6.02
CA PRO A 56 11.97 -3.60 -5.22
C PRO A 56 12.14 -2.24 -5.91
N GLY A 57 12.04 -2.20 -7.26
CA GLY A 57 12.24 -0.99 -8.04
C GLY A 57 10.97 -0.23 -8.41
N HIS A 58 9.81 -0.89 -8.44
CA HIS A 58 8.54 -0.26 -8.82
C HIS A 58 7.31 -1.09 -8.44
N ALA A 59 6.19 -0.41 -8.31
CA ALA A 59 4.86 -0.99 -8.21
C ALA A 59 3.82 0.02 -8.71
N ALA A 60 2.67 -0.46 -9.20
CA ALA A 60 1.47 0.36 -9.34
C ALA A 60 0.29 -0.43 -8.76
N ILE A 61 -0.41 0.18 -7.83
CA ILE A 61 -1.41 -0.48 -7.02
C ILE A 61 -2.66 0.39 -6.99
N LEU A 62 -3.80 -0.19 -7.31
CA LEU A 62 -5.09 0.39 -7.05
C LEU A 62 -5.53 -0.02 -5.64
N LEU A 63 -5.83 0.94 -4.80
CA LEU A 63 -6.18 0.75 -3.40
C LEU A 63 -7.54 1.35 -3.07
N ARG A 64 -8.27 0.64 -2.22
CA ARG A 64 -9.46 1.12 -1.53
C ARG A 64 -9.22 1.00 -0.04
N ARG A 65 -9.49 2.06 0.70
CA ARG A 65 -9.29 2.13 2.14
C ARG A 65 -10.51 2.72 2.82
N THR A 66 -11.01 2.04 3.86
CA THR A 66 -12.19 2.44 4.63
C THR A 66 -11.86 2.83 6.07
N ALA A 67 -10.60 2.67 6.48
CA ALA A 67 -10.11 2.99 7.83
C ALA A 67 -8.73 3.67 7.76
N PRO A 68 -8.31 4.38 8.82
CA PRO A 68 -6.95 4.91 8.94
C PRO A 68 -5.88 3.83 8.77
N GLY A 69 -4.76 4.19 8.15
CA GLY A 69 -3.62 3.31 8.01
C GLY A 69 -2.64 3.38 9.18
N LYS A 70 -1.55 2.63 9.09
CA LYS A 70 -0.34 2.85 9.88
C LYS A 70 0.42 4.07 9.34
N ALA A 71 1.21 4.73 10.18
CA ALA A 71 2.22 5.66 9.71
C ALA A 71 3.36 4.88 9.05
N GLU A 72 3.85 5.36 7.90
CA GLU A 72 4.77 4.63 7.03
C GLU A 72 5.99 5.47 6.68
N VAL A 73 7.14 4.80 6.51
CA VAL A 73 8.33 5.34 5.83
C VAL A 73 8.86 4.27 4.90
N HIS A 74 9.02 4.63 3.62
CA HIS A 74 9.73 3.84 2.63
C HIS A 74 11.12 4.45 2.43
N GLU A 75 12.17 3.81 2.95
CA GLU A 75 13.53 4.39 2.94
C GLU A 75 14.11 4.51 1.53
N HIS A 76 13.68 3.64 0.61
CA HIS A 76 14.27 3.51 -0.72
C HIS A 76 13.29 3.68 -1.88
N GLN A 77 12.02 3.96 -1.57
CA GLN A 77 10.99 4.17 -2.58
C GLN A 77 10.25 5.47 -2.32
N ALA A 78 9.93 6.18 -3.41
CA ALA A 78 9.00 7.29 -3.39
C ALA A 78 7.62 6.82 -3.83
N ASP A 79 6.58 7.42 -3.28
CA ASP A 79 5.18 7.18 -3.61
C ASP A 79 4.63 8.33 -4.43
N VAL A 80 3.87 8.01 -5.47
CA VAL A 80 3.03 8.97 -6.21
C VAL A 80 1.59 8.50 -6.09
N TRP A 81 0.73 9.34 -5.52
CA TRP A 81 -0.68 9.05 -5.35
C TRP A 81 -1.52 9.89 -6.30
N TYR A 82 -2.56 9.28 -6.85
CA TYR A 82 -3.64 9.95 -7.55
C TYR A 82 -4.98 9.46 -7.00
N VAL A 83 -5.76 10.38 -6.43
CA VAL A 83 -7.05 10.05 -5.81
C VAL A 83 -8.13 9.93 -6.89
N ILE A 84 -8.74 8.77 -6.97
CA ILE A 84 -9.80 8.45 -7.93
C ILE A 84 -11.16 8.82 -7.38
N ASP A 85 -11.42 8.52 -6.09
CA ASP A 85 -12.68 8.82 -5.42
C ASP A 85 -12.52 8.92 -3.90
N GLY A 86 -13.47 9.60 -3.23
CA GLY A 86 -13.44 9.83 -1.78
C GLY A 86 -12.36 10.80 -1.34
N GLY A 87 -11.94 10.70 -0.09
CA GLY A 87 -10.94 11.60 0.48
C GLY A 87 -10.38 11.16 1.83
N CYS A 88 -9.32 11.82 2.26
CA CYS A 88 -8.69 11.57 3.56
C CYS A 88 -7.92 12.77 4.09
N GLU A 89 -7.72 12.81 5.40
CA GLU A 89 -6.66 13.60 6.03
C GLU A 89 -5.35 12.80 5.94
N PHE A 90 -4.38 13.35 5.22
CA PHE A 90 -3.08 12.75 4.93
C PHE A 90 -1.98 13.59 5.57
N VAL A 91 -1.15 12.99 6.42
CA VAL A 91 -0.07 13.68 7.12
C VAL A 91 1.26 13.29 6.50
N THR A 92 2.14 14.27 6.22
CA THR A 92 3.49 14.04 5.72
C THR A 92 4.55 14.73 6.58
N GLY A 93 5.76 14.16 6.60
CA GLY A 93 6.85 14.66 7.44
C GLY A 93 6.67 14.31 8.92
N GLY A 94 7.35 15.05 9.79
CA GLY A 94 7.33 14.78 11.22
C GLY A 94 8.09 13.52 11.61
N THR A 95 7.68 12.89 12.72
CA THR A 95 8.33 11.71 13.29
C THR A 95 7.32 10.60 13.52
N VAL A 96 7.62 9.39 13.06
CA VAL A 96 6.77 8.22 13.28
C VAL A 96 6.80 7.82 14.76
N VAL A 97 5.62 7.73 15.36
CA VAL A 97 5.43 7.29 16.75
C VAL A 97 5.42 5.78 16.81
N SER A 98 6.18 5.20 17.73
CA SER A 98 6.34 3.74 17.87
C SER A 98 6.77 3.07 16.57
N GLY A 99 7.62 3.75 15.78
CA GLY A 99 8.15 3.23 14.52
C GLY A 99 9.04 2.01 14.74
N ALA A 100 8.80 0.96 13.97
CA ALA A 100 9.62 -0.24 13.95
C ALA A 100 9.80 -0.73 12.50
N PRO A 101 10.95 -1.34 12.17
CA PRO A 101 11.12 -2.01 10.89
C PRO A 101 10.11 -3.15 10.74
N GLU A 102 9.35 -3.15 9.65
CA GLU A 102 8.44 -4.25 9.29
C GLU A 102 9.13 -5.19 8.28
N SER A 103 9.96 -4.62 7.42
CA SER A 103 10.83 -5.32 6.47
C SER A 103 12.00 -4.39 6.09
N PRO A 104 13.04 -4.86 5.35
CA PRO A 104 14.14 -4.00 4.92
C PRO A 104 13.66 -2.77 4.15
N GLY A 105 13.99 -1.58 4.67
CA GLY A 105 13.59 -0.29 4.09
C GLY A 105 12.15 0.15 4.36
N GLU A 106 11.39 -0.62 5.16
CA GLU A 106 9.99 -0.34 5.50
C GLU A 106 9.81 -0.13 7.00
N ILE A 107 9.44 1.06 7.41
CA ILE A 107 9.14 1.39 8.81
C ILE A 107 7.64 1.62 8.94
N ARG A 108 7.04 1.03 9.97
CA ARG A 108 5.64 1.23 10.31
C ARG A 108 5.50 1.67 11.76
N GLY A 109 4.54 2.57 12.00
CA GLY A 109 4.23 3.05 13.35
C GLY A 109 2.74 3.33 13.53
N THR A 110 2.39 3.82 14.71
CA THR A 110 0.98 4.05 15.09
C THR A 110 0.45 5.38 14.59
N SER A 111 1.31 6.39 14.47
CA SER A 111 0.93 7.76 14.08
C SER A 111 2.17 8.56 13.69
N ILE A 112 1.96 9.82 13.30
CA ILE A 112 3.01 10.82 13.10
C ILE A 112 2.83 11.93 14.14
N SER A 113 3.92 12.30 14.83
CA SER A 113 4.01 13.48 15.67
C SER A 113 4.62 14.63 14.87
N GLY A 114 3.97 15.79 14.85
CA GLY A 114 4.34 16.87 13.95
C GLY A 114 3.93 16.56 12.52
N GLY A 115 4.62 17.16 11.56
CA GLY A 115 4.30 17.01 10.15
C GLY A 115 3.22 17.98 9.68
N GLU A 116 2.91 17.91 8.40
CA GLU A 116 1.93 18.73 7.73
C GLU A 116 0.72 17.91 7.32
N ALA A 117 -0.47 18.37 7.65
CA ALA A 117 -1.73 17.72 7.27
C ALA A 117 -2.22 18.29 5.93
N HIS A 118 -2.58 17.39 5.03
CA HIS A 118 -3.17 17.68 3.74
C HIS A 118 -4.55 17.04 3.68
N HIS A 119 -5.48 17.75 3.08
CA HIS A 119 -6.78 17.17 2.71
C HIS A 119 -6.67 16.67 1.28
N LEU A 120 -6.71 15.36 1.08
CA LEU A 120 -6.71 14.75 -0.24
C LEU A 120 -8.13 14.39 -0.63
N ALA A 121 -8.54 14.81 -1.83
CA ALA A 121 -9.83 14.56 -2.41
C ALA A 121 -9.71 14.05 -3.85
N LYS A 122 -10.81 13.64 -4.44
CA LYS A 122 -10.88 13.19 -5.84
C LYS A 122 -10.20 14.16 -6.80
N GLY A 123 -9.26 13.63 -7.60
CA GLY A 123 -8.48 14.37 -8.57
C GLY A 123 -7.13 14.89 -8.02
N ASP A 124 -6.91 14.81 -6.71
CA ASP A 124 -5.65 15.27 -6.14
C ASP A 124 -4.50 14.31 -6.45
N PHE A 125 -3.34 14.92 -6.54
CA PHE A 125 -2.06 14.26 -6.79
C PHE A 125 -1.07 14.65 -5.70
N ILE A 126 -0.39 13.69 -5.11
CA ILE A 126 0.70 13.93 -4.17
C ILE A 126 1.89 13.01 -4.45
N ARG A 127 3.09 13.54 -4.31
CA ARG A 127 4.33 12.76 -4.31
C ARG A 127 4.97 12.81 -2.94
N VAL A 128 5.21 11.66 -2.34
CA VAL A 128 5.97 11.50 -1.10
C VAL A 128 7.36 10.98 -1.46
N PRO A 129 8.43 11.76 -1.22
CA PRO A 129 9.79 11.29 -1.45
C PRO A 129 10.16 10.10 -0.55
N ALA A 130 11.14 9.30 -0.96
CA ALA A 130 11.73 8.29 -0.11
C ALA A 130 12.24 8.89 1.22
N GLY A 131 12.11 8.15 2.31
CA GLY A 131 12.49 8.56 3.64
C GLY A 131 11.52 9.56 4.32
N VAL A 132 10.50 10.05 3.62
CA VAL A 132 9.52 10.97 4.20
C VAL A 132 8.40 10.19 4.87
N PRO A 133 8.16 10.37 6.18
CA PRO A 133 7.02 9.80 6.88
C PRO A 133 5.71 10.25 6.24
N HIS A 134 4.73 9.33 6.14
CA HIS A 134 3.39 9.67 5.67
C HIS A 134 2.34 8.75 6.30
N TRP A 135 1.10 9.24 6.36
CA TRP A 135 0.04 8.56 7.09
C TRP A 135 -1.35 8.99 6.62
N VAL A 136 -2.17 8.02 6.24
CA VAL A 136 -3.63 8.23 6.13
C VAL A 136 -4.19 8.25 7.55
N LYS A 137 -4.35 9.44 8.09
CA LYS A 137 -4.76 9.65 9.49
C LYS A 137 -6.26 9.46 9.69
N LYS A 138 -7.07 9.86 8.71
CA LYS A 138 -8.51 9.81 8.78
C LYS A 138 -9.11 9.65 7.39
N ILE A 139 -10.08 8.78 7.25
CA ILE A 139 -10.90 8.69 6.04
C ILE A 139 -12.02 9.74 6.14
N GLU A 140 -12.26 10.44 5.07
CA GLU A 140 -13.35 11.39 4.93
C GLU A 140 -14.47 10.77 4.11
N GLY A 141 -15.66 10.77 4.68
CA GLY A 141 -16.80 10.05 4.14
C GLY A 141 -16.71 8.55 4.38
N LYS A 142 -16.92 7.76 3.33
CA LYS A 142 -17.04 6.30 3.41
C LYS A 142 -15.72 5.59 3.18
N GLU A 143 -14.96 6.09 2.22
CA GLU A 143 -13.71 5.47 1.76
C GLU A 143 -12.86 6.46 0.95
N ILE A 144 -11.65 6.08 0.67
CA ILE A 144 -10.80 6.68 -0.36
C ILE A 144 -10.35 5.60 -1.34
N VAL A 145 -10.41 5.90 -2.64
CA VAL A 145 -9.88 5.06 -3.73
C VAL A 145 -8.78 5.83 -4.44
N TYR A 146 -7.62 5.23 -4.58
CA TYR A 146 -6.47 5.88 -5.18
C TYR A 146 -5.55 4.88 -5.87
N ILE A 147 -4.77 5.37 -6.84
CA ILE A 147 -3.62 4.64 -7.36
C ILE A 147 -2.39 5.16 -6.65
N VAL A 148 -1.54 4.24 -6.17
CA VAL A 148 -0.18 4.55 -5.75
C VAL A 148 0.81 3.92 -6.71
N VAL A 149 1.71 4.74 -7.24
CA VAL A 149 2.88 4.28 -7.99
C VAL A 149 4.10 4.43 -7.10
N LYS A 150 4.78 3.31 -6.83
CA LYS A 150 6.04 3.29 -6.09
C LYS A 150 7.19 3.15 -7.07
N TYR A 151 8.26 3.89 -6.84
CA TYR A 151 9.48 3.78 -7.64
C TYR A 151 10.73 3.97 -6.78
N ALA A 152 11.81 3.27 -7.14
CA ALA A 152 13.07 3.38 -6.44
C ALA A 152 13.60 4.82 -6.51
N ALA A 153 13.94 5.38 -5.35
CA ALA A 153 14.65 6.65 -5.27
C ALA A 153 16.17 6.38 -5.39
N LYS A 154 16.84 7.24 -6.15
CA LYS A 154 18.30 7.22 -6.28
C LYS A 154 18.95 7.92 -5.11
#